data_2d70e2b35f67d6e8502cb944733fdf27
#
_entry.id   2d70e2b35f67d6e8502cb944733fdf27
#
_cell.length_a   1.000
_cell.length_b   1.000
_cell.length_c   1.000
_cell.angle_alpha   90.00
_cell.angle_beta   90.00
_cell.angle_gamma   90.00
#
_symmetry.space_group_name_H-M   'P 1'
#
loop_
_entity.id
_entity.type
_entity.pdbx_description
1 polymer ?
#
loop_
_entity_poly.entity_id
_entity_poly.type
_entity_poly.pdbx_seq_one_letter_code
_entity_poly.pdbx_strand_id
1 'polypeptide(L)'
;MRTKSPFAFVLSLLTFCAISITTNAQQLRDAFRQVNQSVVIVRTKRVEVAPSADETMAIVEGLGSGVLISNDGKVLTAAHVVQTADVASVEFSDGQAIMARVIGSDVQSDVALLQLKEMPKGVTPATLGDSDKMEVGDQVFVIGAPYGISQTLSVGHLSGRHRLNTNNQSTSVEFLQTDAAINTGNSGGPMFDMQGNVIGIVSSIMSHSGGSEGLAFATAANTAKQLLLERKPFWSGIDALVVAGAMAKALNLPQPAGVLVQRIGDGSIGSQLGINPGTLRATIHGMDILLGGDIILSVNNIAIIDPSSAQSLGSFTSDENYERIYNSVAALKPGDPLVVTVFREGKVLKLTTTILK
;
A
#
# COMPACT_ATOMS: atom_id res chain seq x y z
N MET A 1 -57.05 -38.56 39.34
CA MET A 1 -56.80 -37.57 38.27
C MET A 1 -55.88 -36.51 38.77
N ARG A 2 -54.58 -36.53 38.36
CA ARG A 2 -53.62 -35.47 38.76
C ARG A 2 -53.56 -34.47 37.61
N THR A 3 -54.07 -33.26 37.86
CA THR A 3 -53.98 -32.14 36.93
C THR A 3 -52.55 -31.64 36.90
N LYS A 4 -51.85 -31.80 35.76
CA LYS A 4 -50.54 -31.24 35.52
C LYS A 4 -50.65 -29.70 35.37
N SER A 5 -49.97 -28.98 36.20
CA SER A 5 -49.98 -27.50 36.25
C SER A 5 -49.39 -26.93 34.92
N PRO A 6 -50.08 -26.00 34.23
CA PRO A 6 -49.60 -25.36 33.02
C PRO A 6 -48.39 -24.43 33.25
N PHE A 7 -48.06 -24.10 34.53
CA PHE A 7 -46.96 -23.19 34.89
C PHE A 7 -45.54 -23.76 34.61
N ALA A 8 -45.38 -25.05 34.63
CA ALA A 8 -44.09 -25.70 34.38
C ALA A 8 -43.62 -25.63 32.91
N PHE A 9 -44.58 -25.53 31.97
CA PHE A 9 -44.29 -25.49 30.52
C PHE A 9 -43.87 -24.10 30.05
N VAL A 10 -44.39 -23.04 30.64
CA VAL A 10 -44.06 -21.64 30.31
C VAL A 10 -42.65 -21.28 30.83
N LEU A 11 -42.25 -21.81 31.99
CA LEU A 11 -40.91 -21.56 32.54
C LEU A 11 -39.79 -22.23 31.74
N SER A 12 -40.07 -23.40 31.14
CA SER A 12 -39.10 -24.10 30.28
C SER A 12 -38.91 -23.40 28.92
N LEU A 13 -39.88 -22.72 28.38
CA LEU A 13 -39.77 -21.98 27.13
C LEU A 13 -38.99 -20.67 27.30
N LEU A 14 -39.06 -20.02 28.46
CA LEU A 14 -38.31 -18.77 28.78
C LEU A 14 -36.80 -19.04 29.02
N THR A 15 -36.43 -20.25 29.47
CA THR A 15 -35.06 -20.61 29.70
C THR A 15 -34.32 -20.96 28.39
N PHE A 16 -35.03 -21.34 27.33
CA PHE A 16 -34.43 -21.64 26.04
C PHE A 16 -34.17 -20.44 25.13
N CYS A 17 -34.82 -19.26 25.41
CA CYS A 17 -34.60 -18.02 24.69
C CYS A 17 -33.45 -17.17 25.23
N ALA A 18 -32.77 -17.57 26.31
CA ALA A 18 -31.68 -16.79 26.92
C ALA A 18 -30.26 -17.12 26.42
N ILE A 19 -30.11 -18.02 25.41
CA ILE A 19 -28.80 -18.54 25.00
C ILE A 19 -28.37 -18.05 23.61
N SER A 20 -28.65 -16.86 23.19
CA SER A 20 -28.01 -16.36 21.97
C SER A 20 -28.14 -14.84 21.80
N ILE A 21 -27.67 -14.07 22.71
CA ILE A 21 -27.36 -12.66 22.43
C ILE A 21 -25.91 -12.43 22.81
N THR A 22 -24.98 -12.98 22.05
CA THR A 22 -23.70 -12.35 21.91
C THR A 22 -23.94 -11.11 21.06
N THR A 23 -24.00 -9.96 21.68
CA THR A 23 -24.23 -8.70 20.97
C THR A 23 -23.07 -8.45 20.03
N ASN A 24 -23.31 -7.94 18.81
CA ASN A 24 -22.26 -7.52 17.85
C ASN A 24 -21.16 -6.69 18.53
N ALA A 25 -21.50 -5.91 19.55
CA ALA A 25 -20.56 -5.14 20.35
C ALA A 25 -19.58 -5.99 21.17
N GLN A 26 -19.99 -7.17 21.64
CA GLN A 26 -19.08 -8.10 22.34
C GLN A 26 -18.12 -8.74 21.36
N GLN A 27 -18.60 -9.18 20.20
CA GLN A 27 -17.77 -9.79 19.14
C GLN A 27 -16.70 -8.81 18.66
N LEU A 28 -17.05 -7.54 18.37
CA LEU A 28 -16.12 -6.50 17.97
C LEU A 28 -15.02 -6.27 19.02
N ARG A 29 -15.41 -6.18 20.31
CA ARG A 29 -14.45 -5.97 21.40
C ARG A 29 -13.46 -7.11 21.52
N ASP A 30 -13.93 -8.35 21.37
CA ASP A 30 -13.09 -9.53 21.48
C ASP A 30 -12.17 -9.65 20.25
N ALA A 31 -12.66 -9.39 19.03
CA ALA A 31 -11.86 -9.31 17.82
C ALA A 31 -10.77 -8.21 17.94
N PHE A 32 -11.14 -7.00 18.39
CA PHE A 32 -10.16 -5.91 18.61
C PHE A 32 -9.06 -6.33 19.59
N ARG A 33 -9.39 -6.93 20.74
CA ARG A 33 -8.41 -7.38 21.73
C ARG A 33 -7.46 -8.43 21.19
N GLN A 34 -7.95 -9.28 20.30
CA GLN A 34 -7.16 -10.33 19.67
C GLN A 34 -6.10 -9.77 18.73
N VAL A 35 -6.44 -8.73 17.93
CA VAL A 35 -5.61 -8.30 16.80
C VAL A 35 -4.85 -6.99 17.04
N ASN A 36 -5.25 -6.17 18.01
CA ASN A 36 -4.69 -4.83 18.19
C ASN A 36 -3.16 -4.80 18.37
N GLN A 37 -2.59 -5.82 19.01
CA GLN A 37 -1.14 -5.92 19.23
C GLN A 37 -0.35 -6.13 17.93
N SER A 38 -0.97 -6.66 16.86
CA SER A 38 -0.34 -6.84 15.55
C SER A 38 -0.34 -5.57 14.70
N VAL A 39 -1.16 -4.57 15.07
CA VAL A 39 -1.24 -3.30 14.34
C VAL A 39 -0.18 -2.34 14.82
N VAL A 40 0.50 -1.70 13.89
CA VAL A 40 1.70 -0.91 14.14
C VAL A 40 1.61 0.47 13.50
N ILE A 41 2.39 1.41 14.05
CA ILE A 41 2.69 2.68 13.41
C ILE A 41 3.91 2.46 12.51
N VAL A 42 3.82 2.89 11.26
CA VAL A 42 4.96 2.93 10.34
C VAL A 42 5.46 4.37 10.27
N ARG A 43 6.70 4.57 10.68
CA ARG A 43 7.39 5.87 10.60
C ARG A 43 8.47 5.79 9.53
N THR A 44 8.51 6.79 8.68
CA THR A 44 9.53 6.90 7.65
C THR A 44 10.25 8.24 7.71
N LYS A 45 11.49 8.24 7.22
CA LYS A 45 12.26 9.47 6.98
C LYS A 45 12.79 9.41 5.57
N ARG A 46 12.77 10.55 4.89
CA ARG A 46 13.39 10.74 3.59
C ARG A 46 14.05 12.12 3.52
N VAL A 47 15.07 12.23 2.70
CA VAL A 47 15.71 13.50 2.36
C VAL A 47 15.13 13.97 1.03
N GLU A 48 14.64 15.18 0.96
CA GLU A 48 14.10 15.74 -0.27
C GLU A 48 14.48 17.20 -0.46
N VAL A 49 14.26 17.72 -1.67
CA VAL A 49 14.46 19.13 -2.00
C VAL A 49 13.58 20.00 -1.10
N ALA A 50 14.20 20.90 -0.36
CA ALA A 50 13.49 21.77 0.57
C ALA A 50 12.44 22.63 -0.14
N PRO A 51 11.30 22.93 0.52
CA PRO A 51 10.29 23.84 -0.03
C PRO A 51 10.77 25.28 -0.11
N SER A 52 11.72 25.68 0.75
CA SER A 52 12.23 27.05 0.84
C SER A 52 13.51 27.25 0.01
N ALA A 53 13.70 28.48 -0.53
CA ALA A 53 14.88 28.83 -1.31
C ALA A 53 16.17 28.90 -0.48
N ASP A 54 16.05 28.98 0.85
CA ASP A 54 17.19 29.14 1.77
C ASP A 54 17.82 27.80 2.18
N GLU A 55 17.10 26.68 1.97
CA GLU A 55 17.58 25.34 2.28
C GLU A 55 17.57 24.48 1.00
N THR A 56 18.64 23.75 0.77
CA THR A 56 18.74 22.86 -0.40
C THR A 56 18.08 21.51 -0.20
N MET A 57 18.10 20.97 1.02
CA MET A 57 17.55 19.66 1.38
C MET A 57 16.85 19.73 2.74
N ALA A 58 15.78 18.97 2.90
CA ALA A 58 15.01 18.84 4.14
C ALA A 58 14.77 17.36 4.47
N ILE A 59 14.69 17.04 5.76
CA ILE A 59 14.24 15.74 6.22
C ILE A 59 12.72 15.83 6.36
N VAL A 60 12.00 14.94 5.64
CA VAL A 60 10.56 14.81 5.72
C VAL A 60 10.24 13.51 6.44
N GLU A 61 9.44 13.63 7.49
CA GLU A 61 8.93 12.47 8.23
C GLU A 61 7.57 12.04 7.68
N GLY A 62 7.43 10.74 7.41
CA GLY A 62 6.17 10.12 7.01
C GLY A 62 5.58 9.31 8.15
N LEU A 63 4.25 9.20 8.15
CA LEU A 63 3.48 8.48 9.14
C LEU A 63 2.39 7.67 8.46
N GLY A 64 2.29 6.42 8.82
CA GLY A 64 1.22 5.51 8.42
C GLY A 64 1.00 4.41 9.44
N SER A 65 0.22 3.46 9.07
CA SER A 65 -0.07 2.25 9.85
C SER A 65 0.42 1.00 9.10
N GLY A 66 0.45 -0.12 9.79
CA GLY A 66 0.75 -1.42 9.21
C GLY A 66 0.20 -2.56 10.05
N VAL A 67 0.37 -3.77 9.58
CA VAL A 67 0.00 -4.98 10.31
C VAL A 67 1.07 -6.05 10.17
N LEU A 68 1.53 -6.58 11.32
CA LEU A 68 2.42 -7.74 11.39
C LEU A 68 1.62 -8.99 10.99
N ILE A 69 2.10 -9.72 9.96
CA ILE A 69 1.37 -10.86 9.37
C ILE A 69 2.12 -12.19 9.45
N SER A 70 3.34 -12.21 9.98
CA SER A 70 4.14 -13.43 10.02
C SER A 70 5.10 -13.48 11.18
N ASN A 71 5.45 -14.69 11.62
CA ASN A 71 6.42 -14.94 12.69
C ASN A 71 7.88 -14.69 12.27
N ASP A 72 8.15 -14.45 11.00
CA ASP A 72 9.46 -14.03 10.50
C ASP A 72 9.58 -12.50 10.33
N GLY A 73 8.59 -11.73 10.83
CA GLY A 73 8.63 -10.27 10.90
C GLY A 73 8.21 -9.55 9.63
N LYS A 74 7.28 -10.10 8.86
CA LYS A 74 6.69 -9.40 7.72
C LYS A 74 5.55 -8.50 8.16
N VAL A 75 5.56 -7.24 7.70
CA VAL A 75 4.53 -6.24 7.96
C VAL A 75 3.99 -5.74 6.63
N LEU A 76 2.66 -5.77 6.46
CA LEU A 76 1.98 -5.11 5.34
C LEU A 76 1.67 -3.65 5.70
N THR A 77 1.81 -2.78 4.72
CA THR A 77 1.47 -1.34 4.79
C THR A 77 1.10 -0.81 3.41
N ALA A 78 0.78 0.48 3.28
CA ALA A 78 0.55 1.11 1.98
C ALA A 78 1.87 1.49 1.29
N ALA A 79 1.90 1.38 -0.05
CA ALA A 79 3.09 1.69 -0.82
C ALA A 79 3.47 3.17 -0.69
N HIS A 80 2.52 4.10 -0.77
CA HIS A 80 2.79 5.54 -0.68
C HIS A 80 3.44 5.96 0.65
N VAL A 81 3.28 5.17 1.72
CA VAL A 81 3.92 5.43 3.02
C VAL A 81 5.43 5.19 2.96
N VAL A 82 5.88 4.17 2.20
CA VAL A 82 7.27 3.66 2.26
C VAL A 82 8.01 3.67 0.92
N GLN A 83 7.36 4.03 -0.19
CA GLN A 83 7.89 3.89 -1.55
C GLN A 83 9.26 4.56 -1.73
N THR A 84 9.44 5.75 -1.17
CA THR A 84 10.69 6.52 -1.25
C THR A 84 11.31 6.78 0.11
N ALA A 85 11.08 5.89 1.07
CA ALA A 85 11.66 6.01 2.41
C ALA A 85 13.15 5.63 2.40
N ASP A 86 13.99 6.52 2.94
CA ASP A 86 15.39 6.21 3.20
C ASP A 86 15.55 5.38 4.48
N VAL A 87 14.65 5.62 5.45
CA VAL A 87 14.59 4.90 6.71
C VAL A 87 13.14 4.57 7.03
N ALA A 88 12.88 3.32 7.39
CA ALA A 88 11.58 2.88 7.90
C ALA A 88 11.74 2.22 9.27
N SER A 89 10.84 2.52 10.19
CA SER A 89 10.70 1.87 11.49
C SER A 89 9.24 1.58 11.81
N VAL A 90 9.04 0.56 12.62
CA VAL A 90 7.72 0.07 13.01
C VAL A 90 7.62 0.16 14.52
N GLU A 91 6.58 0.82 15.02
CA GLU A 91 6.32 1.01 16.46
C GLU A 91 5.07 0.23 16.86
N PHE A 92 5.22 -0.67 17.80
CA PHE A 92 4.16 -1.48 18.37
C PHE A 92 3.44 -0.75 19.51
N SER A 93 2.25 -1.23 19.88
CA SER A 93 1.41 -0.60 20.91
C SER A 93 2.01 -0.60 22.32
N ASP A 94 2.96 -1.46 22.58
CA ASP A 94 3.71 -1.54 23.85
C ASP A 94 4.97 -0.66 23.87
N GLY A 95 5.20 0.13 22.78
CA GLY A 95 6.35 1.03 22.64
C GLY A 95 7.61 0.38 22.07
N GLN A 96 7.59 -0.90 21.70
CA GLN A 96 8.71 -1.50 20.97
C GLN A 96 8.83 -0.86 19.59
N ALA A 97 9.97 -0.26 19.27
CA ALA A 97 10.27 0.33 17.96
C ALA A 97 11.38 -0.47 17.27
N ILE A 98 11.09 -1.02 16.10
CA ILE A 98 11.99 -1.92 15.37
C ILE A 98 12.22 -1.36 13.97
N MET A 99 13.49 -1.34 13.56
CA MET A 99 13.86 -0.95 12.18
C MET A 99 13.33 -1.96 11.18
N ALA A 100 12.86 -1.45 10.05
CA ALA A 100 12.31 -2.27 8.99
C ALA A 100 12.98 -1.93 7.65
N ARG A 101 13.00 -2.90 6.75
CA ARG A 101 13.44 -2.73 5.36
C ARG A 101 12.25 -2.97 4.44
N VAL A 102 12.05 -2.12 3.46
CA VAL A 102 11.08 -2.37 2.37
C VAL A 102 11.64 -3.49 1.50
N ILE A 103 10.89 -4.57 1.34
CA ILE A 103 11.29 -5.73 0.51
C ILE A 103 10.43 -5.89 -0.73
N GLY A 104 9.28 -5.23 -0.79
CA GLY A 104 8.41 -5.20 -1.95
C GLY A 104 7.40 -4.07 -1.87
N SER A 105 7.00 -3.54 -3.01
CA SER A 105 5.91 -2.58 -3.12
C SER A 105 5.25 -2.69 -4.49
N ASP A 106 3.95 -2.45 -4.53
CA ASP A 106 3.18 -2.27 -5.74
C ASP A 106 2.42 -0.95 -5.65
N VAL A 107 2.81 -0.01 -6.50
CA VAL A 107 2.26 1.36 -6.48
C VAL A 107 0.84 1.39 -7.03
N GLN A 108 0.50 0.49 -7.97
CA GLN A 108 -0.81 0.46 -8.61
C GLN A 108 -1.90 -0.01 -7.64
N SER A 109 -1.59 -1.02 -6.82
CA SER A 109 -2.47 -1.52 -5.76
C SER A 109 -2.28 -0.83 -4.43
N ASP A 110 -1.27 0.05 -4.32
CA ASP A 110 -0.89 0.80 -3.12
C ASP A 110 -0.63 -0.11 -1.90
N VAL A 111 0.11 -1.20 -2.08
CA VAL A 111 0.54 -2.08 -0.99
C VAL A 111 2.05 -2.24 -0.96
N ALA A 112 2.61 -2.40 0.23
CA ALA A 112 4.03 -2.67 0.43
C ALA A 112 4.26 -3.72 1.54
N LEU A 113 5.39 -4.38 1.44
CA LEU A 113 5.86 -5.39 2.38
C LEU A 113 7.17 -4.93 3.02
N LEU A 114 7.16 -4.87 4.34
CA LEU A 114 8.33 -4.60 5.15
C LEU A 114 8.83 -5.89 5.78
N GLN A 115 10.15 -5.97 5.97
CA GLN A 115 10.82 -6.98 6.77
C GLN A 115 11.41 -6.31 8.01
N LEU A 116 10.96 -6.71 9.20
CA LEU A 116 11.54 -6.27 10.46
C LEU A 116 12.94 -6.84 10.62
N LYS A 117 13.83 -6.06 11.25
CA LYS A 117 15.18 -6.48 11.57
C LYS A 117 15.19 -7.60 12.64
N GLU A 118 14.21 -7.59 13.52
CA GLU A 118 13.99 -8.58 14.59
C GLU A 118 12.51 -8.70 14.92
N MET A 119 12.11 -9.81 15.54
CA MET A 119 10.72 -10.00 15.95
C MET A 119 10.42 -9.24 17.25
N PRO A 120 9.25 -8.60 17.37
CA PRO A 120 8.80 -8.01 18.63
C PRO A 120 8.55 -9.11 19.67
N LYS A 121 8.78 -8.79 20.93
CA LYS A 121 8.50 -9.72 22.04
C LYS A 121 7.01 -9.72 22.36
N GLY A 122 6.44 -10.91 22.50
CA GLY A 122 5.06 -11.07 22.98
C GLY A 122 3.96 -10.63 22.01
N VAL A 123 4.29 -10.37 20.74
CA VAL A 123 3.31 -9.99 19.73
C VAL A 123 2.98 -11.18 18.83
N THR A 124 1.70 -11.43 18.66
CA THR A 124 1.19 -12.46 17.74
C THR A 124 0.79 -11.79 16.40
N PRO A 125 1.28 -12.30 15.25
CA PRO A 125 0.86 -11.79 13.95
C PRO A 125 -0.64 -11.97 13.70
N ALA A 126 -1.23 -11.03 12.95
CA ALA A 126 -2.60 -11.18 12.45
C ALA A 126 -2.66 -12.22 11.35
N THR A 127 -3.83 -12.86 11.22
CA THR A 127 -4.11 -13.81 10.15
C THR A 127 -4.65 -13.06 8.93
N LEU A 128 -4.12 -13.36 7.73
CA LEU A 128 -4.72 -12.90 6.48
C LEU A 128 -5.98 -13.71 6.20
N GLY A 129 -7.10 -13.01 6.04
CA GLY A 129 -8.38 -13.58 5.64
C GLY A 129 -8.50 -13.78 4.13
N ASP A 130 -9.62 -14.34 3.74
CA ASP A 130 -10.00 -14.50 2.33
C ASP A 130 -10.97 -13.37 1.95
N SER A 131 -10.43 -12.33 1.32
CA SER A 131 -11.23 -11.16 0.93
C SER A 131 -12.30 -11.46 -0.11
N ASP A 132 -12.19 -12.58 -0.86
CA ASP A 132 -13.20 -12.96 -1.85
C ASP A 132 -14.51 -13.46 -1.20
N LYS A 133 -14.46 -13.87 0.07
CA LYS A 133 -15.64 -14.29 0.85
C LYS A 133 -16.45 -13.13 1.44
N MET A 134 -15.92 -11.92 1.37
CA MET A 134 -16.62 -10.74 1.88
C MET A 134 -17.68 -10.28 0.90
N GLU A 135 -18.86 -9.94 1.42
CA GLU A 135 -19.98 -9.41 0.66
C GLU A 135 -20.31 -7.96 1.04
N VAL A 136 -20.87 -7.20 0.10
CA VAL A 136 -21.35 -5.84 0.39
C VAL A 136 -22.44 -5.91 1.46
N GLY A 137 -22.29 -5.12 2.53
CA GLY A 137 -23.11 -5.16 3.73
C GLY A 137 -22.46 -5.85 4.93
N ASP A 138 -21.38 -6.60 4.73
CA ASP A 138 -20.64 -7.20 5.84
C ASP A 138 -20.03 -6.11 6.73
N GLN A 139 -20.11 -6.32 8.05
CA GLN A 139 -19.47 -5.44 9.01
C GLN A 139 -17.97 -5.64 9.02
N VAL A 140 -17.24 -4.53 8.97
CA VAL A 140 -15.78 -4.49 8.99
C VAL A 140 -15.29 -3.48 10.02
N PHE A 141 -14.05 -3.64 10.46
CA PHE A 141 -13.42 -2.62 11.29
C PHE A 141 -11.98 -2.37 10.85
N VAL A 142 -11.52 -1.17 11.10
CA VAL A 142 -10.16 -0.71 10.80
C VAL A 142 -9.47 -0.34 12.12
N ILE A 143 -8.21 -0.72 12.25
CA ILE A 143 -7.35 -0.23 13.32
C ILE A 143 -6.18 0.48 12.67
N GLY A 144 -5.90 1.70 13.13
CA GLY A 144 -4.78 2.49 12.61
C GLY A 144 -4.28 3.49 13.65
N ALA A 145 -3.43 4.39 13.18
CA ALA A 145 -2.81 5.42 14.00
C ALA A 145 -3.03 6.83 13.40
N PRO A 146 -4.30 7.29 13.32
CA PRO A 146 -4.57 8.61 12.79
C PRO A 146 -3.80 9.67 13.59
N TYR A 147 -3.08 10.54 12.88
CA TYR A 147 -2.25 11.59 13.48
C TYR A 147 -1.22 11.09 14.51
N GLY A 148 -0.82 9.79 14.44
CA GLY A 148 0.09 9.17 15.39
C GLY A 148 -0.57 8.70 16.69
N ILE A 149 -1.90 8.77 16.81
CA ILE A 149 -2.65 8.22 17.94
C ILE A 149 -2.82 6.72 17.68
N SER A 150 -2.04 5.90 18.38
CA SER A 150 -2.03 4.45 18.20
C SER A 150 -3.38 3.81 18.50
N GLN A 151 -3.68 2.71 17.79
CA GLN A 151 -4.81 1.82 18.05
C GLN A 151 -6.20 2.47 18.03
N THR A 152 -6.41 3.41 17.12
CA THR A 152 -7.74 3.98 16.88
C THR A 152 -8.58 2.97 16.10
N LEU A 153 -9.70 2.58 16.70
CA LEU A 153 -10.70 1.68 16.12
C LEU A 153 -11.76 2.49 15.37
N SER A 154 -12.00 2.11 14.11
CA SER A 154 -13.12 2.60 13.29
C SER A 154 -13.94 1.42 12.79
N VAL A 155 -15.26 1.53 12.80
CA VAL A 155 -16.20 0.48 12.41
C VAL A 155 -17.08 0.97 11.27
N GLY A 156 -17.35 0.11 10.32
CA GLY A 156 -18.22 0.36 9.18
C GLY A 156 -18.67 -0.93 8.52
N HIS A 157 -19.09 -0.80 7.28
CA HIS A 157 -19.49 -1.94 6.43
C HIS A 157 -18.71 -1.92 5.13
N LEU A 158 -18.60 -3.07 4.49
CA LEU A 158 -18.18 -3.16 3.11
C LEU A 158 -19.26 -2.53 2.23
N SER A 159 -18.97 -1.39 1.62
CA SER A 159 -19.92 -0.61 0.83
C SER A 159 -19.84 -0.89 -0.66
N GLY A 160 -18.72 -1.49 -1.13
CA GLY A 160 -18.51 -1.82 -2.55
C GLY A 160 -17.21 -2.59 -2.79
N ARG A 161 -17.11 -3.12 -4.00
CA ARG A 161 -15.92 -3.83 -4.50
C ARG A 161 -15.59 -3.28 -5.88
N HIS A 162 -14.35 -2.84 -6.08
CA HIS A 162 -13.90 -2.19 -7.31
C HIS A 162 -12.69 -2.94 -7.85
N ARG A 163 -12.87 -3.59 -9.00
CA ARG A 163 -11.78 -4.26 -9.71
C ARG A 163 -11.26 -3.35 -10.80
N LEU A 164 -9.98 -3.05 -10.76
CA LEU A 164 -9.31 -2.50 -11.91
C LEU A 164 -9.13 -3.65 -12.91
N ASN A 165 -9.94 -3.64 -13.97
CA ASN A 165 -9.82 -4.62 -15.04
C ASN A 165 -8.51 -4.35 -15.78
N THR A 166 -7.50 -5.12 -15.47
CA THR A 166 -6.34 -5.23 -16.32
C THR A 166 -6.71 -6.11 -17.50
N ASN A 167 -6.40 -5.74 -18.73
CA ASN A 167 -6.72 -6.50 -19.95
C ASN A 167 -6.12 -7.91 -19.95
N ASN A 168 -5.33 -8.24 -18.94
CA ASN A 168 -4.70 -9.54 -18.73
C ASN A 168 -5.26 -10.18 -17.46
N GLN A 169 -6.01 -11.26 -17.59
CA GLN A 169 -6.74 -11.98 -16.52
C GLN A 169 -5.87 -12.55 -15.40
N SER A 170 -4.55 -12.33 -15.41
CA SER A 170 -3.63 -12.92 -14.43
C SER A 170 -3.47 -12.10 -13.13
N THR A 171 -3.80 -10.81 -13.12
CA THR A 171 -3.67 -9.98 -11.91
C THR A 171 -4.75 -8.89 -11.92
N SER A 172 -5.83 -9.10 -11.23
CA SER A 172 -6.81 -8.04 -11.00
C SER A 172 -6.49 -7.36 -9.66
N VAL A 173 -6.22 -6.07 -9.70
CA VAL A 173 -6.17 -5.25 -8.47
C VAL A 173 -7.59 -5.00 -8.02
N GLU A 174 -7.93 -5.41 -6.81
CA GLU A 174 -9.23 -5.18 -6.22
C GLU A 174 -9.12 -4.26 -5.01
N PHE A 175 -10.01 -3.26 -4.98
CA PHE A 175 -10.21 -2.38 -3.84
C PHE A 175 -11.56 -2.65 -3.19
N LEU A 176 -11.55 -2.75 -1.87
CA LEU A 176 -12.73 -2.85 -1.02
C LEU A 176 -13.10 -1.44 -0.55
N GLN A 177 -14.33 -1.01 -0.82
CA GLN A 177 -14.86 0.27 -0.33
C GLN A 177 -15.55 0.08 1.01
N THR A 178 -15.34 1.01 1.94
CA THR A 178 -15.99 1.01 3.26
C THR A 178 -16.43 2.41 3.67
N ASP A 179 -17.48 2.49 4.50
CA ASP A 179 -17.94 3.70 5.18
C ASP A 179 -17.28 3.89 6.56
N ALA A 180 -16.40 2.97 6.98
CA ALA A 180 -15.60 3.17 8.19
C ALA A 180 -14.80 4.47 8.09
N ALA A 181 -14.77 5.25 9.17
CA ALA A 181 -14.07 6.54 9.19
C ALA A 181 -12.55 6.34 9.05
N ILE A 182 -11.98 6.81 7.94
CA ILE A 182 -10.56 6.77 7.63
C ILE A 182 -10.03 8.20 7.54
N ASN A 183 -8.88 8.45 8.15
CA ASN A 183 -8.18 9.74 8.13
C ASN A 183 -6.68 9.53 7.92
N THR A 184 -5.95 10.62 7.71
CA THR A 184 -4.48 10.62 7.59
C THR A 184 -3.84 9.87 8.76
N GLY A 185 -2.98 8.90 8.44
CA GLY A 185 -2.31 8.02 9.42
C GLY A 185 -2.94 6.62 9.51
N ASN A 186 -4.17 6.41 9.02
CA ASN A 186 -4.74 5.06 8.88
C ASN A 186 -4.21 4.33 7.64
N SER A 187 -3.60 5.04 6.68
CA SER A 187 -2.99 4.45 5.47
C SER A 187 -2.02 3.34 5.82
N GLY A 188 -2.17 2.19 5.18
CA GLY A 188 -1.40 0.98 5.46
C GLY A 188 -1.93 0.14 6.63
N GLY A 189 -2.87 0.65 7.42
CA GLY A 189 -3.52 -0.11 8.48
C GLY A 189 -4.44 -1.22 7.97
N PRO A 190 -4.64 -2.28 8.74
CA PRO A 190 -5.52 -3.38 8.36
C PRO A 190 -7.01 -3.02 8.46
N MET A 191 -7.77 -3.49 7.49
CA MET A 191 -9.21 -3.68 7.58
C MET A 191 -9.48 -5.15 7.91
N PHE A 192 -10.26 -5.38 8.96
CA PHE A 192 -10.55 -6.71 9.49
C PHE A 192 -12.03 -7.10 9.26
N ASP A 193 -12.27 -8.40 9.12
CA ASP A 193 -13.59 -8.99 9.34
C ASP A 193 -13.91 -9.08 10.85
N MET A 194 -15.15 -9.45 11.18
CA MET A 194 -15.59 -9.58 12.58
C MET A 194 -14.98 -10.79 13.32
N GLN A 195 -14.19 -11.63 12.64
CA GLN A 195 -13.40 -12.72 13.19
C GLN A 195 -11.95 -12.32 13.50
N GLY A 196 -11.55 -11.08 13.12
CA GLY A 196 -10.20 -10.56 13.31
C GLY A 196 -9.21 -11.00 12.22
N ASN A 197 -9.69 -11.43 11.05
CA ASN A 197 -8.81 -11.68 9.90
C ASN A 197 -8.65 -10.41 9.07
N VAL A 198 -7.44 -10.16 8.59
CA VAL A 198 -7.14 -9.02 7.69
C VAL A 198 -7.75 -9.30 6.32
N ILE A 199 -8.71 -8.50 5.91
CA ILE A 199 -9.38 -8.59 4.60
C ILE A 199 -8.97 -7.49 3.64
N GLY A 200 -8.26 -6.48 4.11
CA GLY A 200 -7.74 -5.40 3.28
C GLY A 200 -6.69 -4.55 3.98
N ILE A 201 -5.94 -3.78 3.19
CA ILE A 201 -4.96 -2.78 3.64
C ILE A 201 -5.44 -1.41 3.20
N VAL A 202 -5.65 -0.51 4.16
CA VAL A 202 -6.17 0.85 3.90
C VAL A 202 -5.21 1.60 2.98
N SER A 203 -5.73 2.12 1.88
CA SER A 203 -5.00 2.87 0.88
C SER A 203 -5.38 4.36 0.93
N SER A 204 -6.60 4.70 0.54
CA SER A 204 -7.00 6.07 0.27
C SER A 204 -8.43 6.36 0.70
N ILE A 205 -8.76 7.66 0.71
CA ILE A 205 -10.14 8.16 0.82
C ILE A 205 -10.47 9.01 -0.42
N MET A 206 -11.72 9.00 -0.81
CA MET A 206 -12.26 10.01 -1.74
C MET A 206 -12.98 11.07 -0.90
N SER A 207 -12.46 12.30 -0.90
CA SER A 207 -12.95 13.36 -0.02
C SER A 207 -12.74 14.73 -0.66
N HIS A 208 -13.68 15.64 -0.45
CA HIS A 208 -13.56 17.05 -0.82
C HIS A 208 -12.97 17.89 0.33
N SER A 209 -13.20 17.48 1.57
CA SER A 209 -12.73 18.18 2.78
C SER A 209 -11.33 17.75 3.24
N GLY A 210 -10.80 16.65 2.70
CA GLY A 210 -9.54 16.02 3.15
C GLY A 210 -9.72 15.08 4.35
N GLY A 211 -10.93 14.98 4.93
CA GLY A 211 -11.29 14.04 5.98
C GLY A 211 -12.24 12.95 5.51
N SER A 212 -12.68 12.07 6.41
CA SER A 212 -13.58 10.98 6.08
C SER A 212 -14.98 11.51 5.69
N GLU A 213 -15.44 11.12 4.51
CA GLU A 213 -16.79 11.37 3.97
C GLU A 213 -17.55 10.07 3.67
N GLY A 214 -17.12 8.94 4.27
CA GLY A 214 -17.74 7.63 4.08
C GLY A 214 -17.35 6.93 2.78
N LEU A 215 -16.31 7.42 2.10
CA LEU A 215 -15.76 6.83 0.87
C LEU A 215 -14.27 6.51 1.09
N ALA A 216 -14.02 5.38 1.72
CA ALA A 216 -12.68 4.88 1.98
C ALA A 216 -12.42 3.59 1.21
N PHE A 217 -11.16 3.37 0.83
CA PHE A 217 -10.72 2.24 0.01
C PHE A 217 -9.56 1.51 0.67
N ALA A 218 -9.64 0.19 0.65
CA ALA A 218 -8.57 -0.70 1.07
C ALA A 218 -8.25 -1.69 -0.05
N THR A 219 -6.97 -1.94 -0.31
CA THR A 219 -6.56 -3.00 -1.22
C THR A 219 -6.93 -4.35 -0.62
N ALA A 220 -7.62 -5.18 -1.38
CA ALA A 220 -8.07 -6.49 -0.93
C ALA A 220 -6.89 -7.38 -0.47
N ALA A 221 -7.08 -8.14 0.62
CA ALA A 221 -6.02 -8.98 1.18
C ALA A 221 -5.52 -10.03 0.19
N ASN A 222 -6.41 -10.61 -0.64
CA ASN A 222 -6.00 -11.56 -1.67
C ASN A 222 -5.13 -10.90 -2.75
N THR A 223 -5.39 -9.64 -3.12
CA THR A 223 -4.52 -8.85 -4.00
C THR A 223 -3.13 -8.65 -3.37
N ALA A 224 -3.08 -8.18 -2.12
CA ALA A 224 -1.80 -7.97 -1.42
C ALA A 224 -1.00 -9.28 -1.28
N LYS A 225 -1.67 -10.38 -0.95
CA LYS A 225 -1.07 -11.71 -0.85
C LYS A 225 -0.48 -12.16 -2.19
N GLN A 226 -1.24 -12.06 -3.28
CA GLN A 226 -0.78 -12.44 -4.62
C GLN A 226 0.44 -11.64 -5.06
N LEU A 227 0.44 -10.32 -4.85
CA LEU A 227 1.49 -9.42 -5.34
C LEU A 227 2.77 -9.48 -4.50
N LEU A 228 2.66 -9.63 -3.17
CA LEU A 228 3.78 -9.44 -2.25
C LEU A 228 4.26 -10.71 -1.55
N LEU A 229 3.44 -11.77 -1.48
CA LEU A 229 3.78 -13.01 -0.77
C LEU A 229 3.89 -14.22 -1.68
N GLU A 230 3.08 -14.31 -2.73
CA GLU A 230 3.10 -15.43 -3.68
C GLU A 230 4.02 -15.18 -4.86
N ARG A 231 4.19 -13.92 -5.26
CA ARG A 231 5.20 -13.48 -6.22
C ARG A 231 6.49 -13.10 -5.50
N LYS A 232 7.61 -13.05 -6.25
CA LYS A 232 8.86 -12.51 -5.73
C LYS A 232 8.68 -11.01 -5.48
N PRO A 233 8.77 -10.53 -4.24
CA PRO A 233 8.59 -9.11 -3.96
C PRO A 233 9.71 -8.30 -4.61
N PHE A 234 9.36 -7.10 -5.09
CA PHE A 234 10.25 -6.16 -5.74
C PHE A 234 9.96 -4.75 -5.23
N TRP A 235 11.00 -4.01 -4.88
CA TRP A 235 10.90 -2.61 -4.48
C TRP A 235 11.76 -1.74 -5.38
N SER A 236 11.13 -0.97 -6.27
CA SER A 236 11.85 -0.01 -7.12
C SER A 236 12.40 1.16 -6.33
N GLY A 237 11.69 1.62 -5.31
CA GLY A 237 11.98 2.84 -4.54
C GLY A 237 11.83 4.13 -5.34
N ILE A 238 11.15 4.08 -6.47
CA ILE A 238 11.00 5.21 -7.40
C ILE A 238 9.60 5.79 -7.27
N ASP A 239 9.53 7.09 -7.03
CA ASP A 239 8.36 7.92 -7.27
C ASP A 239 8.58 8.71 -8.56
N ALA A 240 7.61 8.68 -9.47
CA ALA A 240 7.80 9.24 -10.80
C ALA A 240 6.48 9.71 -11.43
N LEU A 241 6.59 10.66 -12.37
CA LEU A 241 5.48 11.25 -13.10
C LEU A 241 5.55 10.87 -14.59
N VAL A 242 4.41 10.47 -15.16
CA VAL A 242 4.30 10.25 -16.61
C VAL A 242 4.48 11.56 -17.36
N VAL A 243 5.39 11.57 -18.33
CA VAL A 243 5.60 12.67 -19.26
C VAL A 243 5.29 12.19 -20.67
N ALA A 244 4.31 12.84 -21.32
CA ALA A 244 3.83 12.51 -22.65
C ALA A 244 3.39 13.77 -23.41
N GLY A 245 3.09 13.65 -24.69
CA GLY A 245 2.49 14.70 -25.50
C GLY A 245 3.31 15.99 -25.53
N ALA A 246 2.72 17.12 -25.17
CA ALA A 246 3.37 18.42 -25.16
C ALA A 246 4.56 18.49 -24.20
N MET A 247 4.46 17.86 -23.02
CA MET A 247 5.51 17.83 -22.03
C MET A 247 6.72 17.01 -22.51
N ALA A 248 6.50 15.85 -23.13
CA ALA A 248 7.57 15.06 -23.71
C ALA A 248 8.33 15.81 -24.80
N LYS A 249 7.59 16.56 -25.66
CA LYS A 249 8.18 17.43 -26.69
C LYS A 249 8.98 18.58 -26.09
N ALA A 250 8.45 19.24 -25.06
CA ALA A 250 9.13 20.34 -24.37
C ALA A 250 10.44 19.90 -23.71
N LEU A 251 10.48 18.65 -23.22
CA LEU A 251 11.68 18.02 -22.63
C LEU A 251 12.58 17.35 -23.68
N ASN A 252 12.27 17.49 -25.00
CA ASN A 252 13.03 16.88 -26.10
C ASN A 252 13.23 15.37 -25.96
N LEU A 253 12.21 14.62 -25.47
CA LEU A 253 12.31 13.19 -25.34
C LEU A 253 12.54 12.53 -26.73
N PRO A 254 13.40 11.48 -26.81
CA PRO A 254 13.64 10.77 -28.05
C PRO A 254 12.49 9.81 -28.43
N GLN A 255 11.45 9.71 -27.60
CA GLN A 255 10.27 8.88 -27.79
C GLN A 255 9.02 9.64 -27.29
N PRO A 256 7.78 9.21 -27.67
CA PRO A 256 6.54 9.93 -27.37
C PRO A 256 6.23 10.11 -25.88
N ALA A 257 6.75 9.24 -25.01
CA ALA A 257 6.49 9.26 -23.59
C ALA A 257 7.63 8.64 -22.77
N GLY A 258 7.68 8.97 -21.48
CA GLY A 258 8.61 8.43 -20.49
C GLY A 258 8.09 8.68 -19.09
N VAL A 259 8.88 8.33 -18.07
CA VAL A 259 8.52 8.53 -16.66
C VAL A 259 9.60 9.36 -15.99
N LEU A 260 9.27 10.62 -15.65
CA LEU A 260 10.16 11.57 -14.99
C LEU A 260 10.28 11.22 -13.51
N VAL A 261 11.47 10.82 -13.09
CA VAL A 261 11.76 10.46 -11.71
C VAL A 261 11.67 11.70 -10.82
N GLN A 262 10.83 11.61 -9.80
CA GLN A 262 10.62 12.65 -8.81
C GLN A 262 11.51 12.41 -7.59
N ARG A 263 11.44 11.20 -7.02
CA ARG A 263 12.15 10.80 -5.80
C ARG A 263 12.64 9.36 -5.89
N ILE A 264 13.65 9.06 -5.08
CA ILE A 264 14.22 7.70 -4.98
C ILE A 264 14.48 7.42 -3.50
N GLY A 265 14.03 6.27 -3.02
CA GLY A 265 14.36 5.77 -1.68
C GLY A 265 15.77 5.18 -1.65
N ASP A 266 16.51 5.48 -0.60
CA ASP A 266 17.86 4.93 -0.42
C ASP A 266 17.85 3.40 -0.24
N GLY A 267 18.90 2.74 -0.75
CA GLY A 267 19.00 1.28 -0.74
C GLY A 267 18.04 0.55 -1.69
N SER A 268 17.16 1.25 -2.40
CA SER A 268 16.27 0.70 -3.42
C SER A 268 17.01 0.28 -4.69
N ILE A 269 16.33 -0.42 -5.57
CA ILE A 269 16.90 -0.76 -6.90
C ILE A 269 17.14 0.50 -7.74
N GLY A 270 16.26 1.52 -7.64
CA GLY A 270 16.48 2.81 -8.29
C GLY A 270 17.77 3.48 -7.85
N SER A 271 18.04 3.48 -6.54
CA SER A 271 19.28 3.99 -5.95
C SER A 271 20.51 3.18 -6.42
N GLN A 272 20.44 1.85 -6.43
CA GLN A 272 21.54 0.96 -6.87
C GLN A 272 21.86 1.11 -8.37
N LEU A 273 20.86 1.46 -9.18
CA LEU A 273 21.06 1.75 -10.62
C LEU A 273 21.75 3.11 -10.85
N GLY A 274 21.83 3.97 -9.84
CA GLY A 274 22.32 5.34 -9.99
C GLY A 274 21.38 6.21 -10.81
N ILE A 275 20.07 5.98 -10.70
CA ILE A 275 19.04 6.85 -11.25
C ILE A 275 19.01 8.15 -10.45
N ASN A 276 18.94 9.31 -11.13
CA ASN A 276 18.92 10.62 -10.49
C ASN A 276 17.49 11.07 -10.21
N PRO A 277 17.15 11.48 -8.97
CA PRO A 277 15.88 12.12 -8.65
C PRO A 277 15.82 13.56 -9.18
N GLY A 278 14.61 14.13 -9.22
CA GLY A 278 14.41 15.54 -9.49
C GLY A 278 14.99 16.43 -8.39
N THR A 279 15.57 17.55 -8.78
CA THR A 279 16.26 18.49 -7.87
C THR A 279 15.72 19.91 -7.95
N LEU A 280 14.95 20.24 -8.98
CA LEU A 280 14.38 21.56 -9.19
C LEU A 280 12.87 21.53 -9.03
N ARG A 281 12.34 22.15 -7.98
CA ARG A 281 10.90 22.27 -7.75
C ARG A 281 10.28 23.23 -8.75
N ALA A 282 9.19 22.82 -9.37
CA ALA A 282 8.39 23.64 -10.28
C ALA A 282 6.91 23.35 -10.06
N THR A 283 6.05 24.35 -10.30
CA THR A 283 4.59 24.17 -10.32
C THR A 283 4.10 24.30 -11.76
N ILE A 284 3.55 23.22 -12.32
CA ILE A 284 3.02 23.20 -13.69
C ILE A 284 1.54 22.83 -13.62
N HIS A 285 0.68 23.71 -14.15
CA HIS A 285 -0.79 23.56 -14.08
C HIS A 285 -1.33 23.27 -12.65
N GLY A 286 -0.73 23.91 -11.64
CA GLY A 286 -1.13 23.73 -10.23
C GLY A 286 -0.61 22.44 -9.58
N MET A 287 0.19 21.65 -10.28
CA MET A 287 0.86 20.46 -9.74
C MET A 287 2.32 20.76 -9.44
N ASP A 288 2.75 20.46 -8.21
CA ASP A 288 4.15 20.54 -7.82
C ASP A 288 4.90 19.32 -8.35
N ILE A 289 5.96 19.57 -9.10
CA ILE A 289 6.81 18.55 -9.70
C ILE A 289 8.28 18.85 -9.45
N LEU A 290 9.12 17.82 -9.50
CA LEU A 290 10.57 17.95 -9.45
C LEU A 290 11.14 17.73 -10.86
N LEU A 291 11.79 18.75 -11.40
CA LEU A 291 12.52 18.69 -12.68
C LEU A 291 13.99 18.33 -12.43
N GLY A 292 14.71 18.01 -13.52
CA GLY A 292 16.14 17.67 -13.48
C GLY A 292 16.43 16.22 -13.13
N GLY A 293 15.43 15.42 -12.79
CA GLY A 293 15.55 13.98 -12.64
C GLY A 293 15.67 13.25 -13.98
N ASP A 294 16.10 12.00 -13.93
CA ASP A 294 16.09 11.10 -15.08
C ASP A 294 14.68 10.87 -15.61
N ILE A 295 14.56 10.66 -16.91
CA ILE A 295 13.32 10.18 -17.50
C ILE A 295 13.54 8.74 -17.93
N ILE A 296 12.88 7.79 -17.25
CA ILE A 296 12.97 6.37 -17.59
C ILE A 296 12.21 6.14 -18.90
N LEU A 297 12.87 5.52 -19.86
CA LEU A 297 12.36 5.21 -21.18
C LEU A 297 11.96 3.73 -21.31
N SER A 298 12.78 2.82 -20.76
CA SER A 298 12.54 1.38 -20.82
C SER A 298 13.20 0.63 -19.67
N VAL A 299 12.65 -0.54 -19.34
CA VAL A 299 13.22 -1.52 -18.41
C VAL A 299 13.38 -2.84 -19.16
N ASN A 300 14.58 -3.44 -19.14
CA ASN A 300 14.92 -4.66 -19.89
C ASN A 300 14.50 -4.60 -21.37
N ASN A 301 14.68 -3.44 -22.03
CA ASN A 301 14.26 -3.11 -23.39
C ASN A 301 12.74 -3.11 -23.62
N ILE A 302 11.93 -3.18 -22.59
CA ILE A 302 10.46 -2.98 -22.65
C ILE A 302 10.19 -1.50 -22.37
N ALA A 303 9.54 -0.80 -23.30
CA ALA A 303 9.16 0.60 -23.11
C ALA A 303 8.25 0.75 -21.89
N ILE A 304 8.53 1.75 -21.03
CA ILE A 304 7.77 1.91 -19.77
C ILE A 304 6.35 2.39 -20.02
N ILE A 305 6.11 3.10 -21.13
CA ILE A 305 4.80 3.56 -21.56
C ILE A 305 4.59 3.13 -23.01
N ASP A 306 3.45 2.53 -23.30
CA ASP A 306 3.06 2.26 -24.67
C ASP A 306 2.70 3.60 -25.37
N PRO A 307 3.38 3.95 -26.46
CA PRO A 307 3.06 5.19 -27.20
C PRO A 307 1.62 5.27 -27.69
N SER A 308 0.94 4.14 -27.89
CA SER A 308 -0.45 4.08 -28.33
C SER A 308 -1.46 4.37 -27.21
N SER A 309 -1.08 4.18 -25.95
CA SER A 309 -1.90 4.41 -24.76
C SER A 309 -1.71 5.81 -24.13
N ALA A 310 -0.79 6.61 -24.65
CA ALA A 310 -0.39 7.92 -24.09
C ALA A 310 -1.48 9.02 -24.14
N GLN A 311 -2.74 8.70 -24.48
CA GLN A 311 -3.84 9.66 -24.56
C GLN A 311 -4.58 9.93 -23.25
N SER A 312 -4.33 9.16 -22.18
CA SER A 312 -4.92 9.42 -20.87
C SER A 312 -3.86 9.83 -19.84
N LEU A 313 -3.85 11.11 -19.48
CA LEU A 313 -3.16 11.63 -18.30
C LEU A 313 -3.72 10.94 -17.06
N GLY A 314 -2.95 10.06 -16.42
CA GLY A 314 -3.31 9.52 -15.10
C GLY A 314 -3.10 8.04 -14.84
N SER A 315 -2.81 7.19 -15.83
CA SER A 315 -2.42 5.81 -15.54
C SER A 315 -0.96 5.56 -15.93
N PHE A 316 -0.19 5.15 -14.97
CA PHE A 316 1.14 4.58 -15.18
C PHE A 316 0.96 3.30 -16.00
N THR A 317 1.46 3.29 -17.22
CA THR A 317 1.52 2.12 -18.10
C THR A 317 0.15 1.54 -18.51
N SER A 318 0.00 1.08 -19.75
CA SER A 318 -1.02 0.06 -20.01
C SER A 318 -0.72 -1.13 -19.10
N ASP A 319 -1.73 -1.73 -18.49
CA ASP A 319 -1.58 -2.89 -17.60
C ASP A 319 -0.68 -3.99 -18.19
N GLU A 320 -0.70 -4.13 -19.52
CA GLU A 320 0.13 -5.10 -20.26
C GLU A 320 1.63 -4.78 -20.18
N ASN A 321 2.04 -3.52 -20.33
CA ASN A 321 3.46 -3.15 -20.24
C ASN A 321 3.98 -3.25 -18.80
N TYR A 322 3.16 -2.90 -17.81
CA TYR A 322 3.50 -3.08 -16.41
C TYR A 322 3.77 -4.56 -16.09
N GLU A 323 2.87 -5.45 -16.47
CA GLU A 323 3.05 -6.89 -16.25
C GLU A 323 4.27 -7.46 -17.00
N ARG A 324 4.51 -7.01 -18.24
CA ARG A 324 5.71 -7.44 -19.01
C ARG A 324 6.98 -6.98 -18.33
N ILE A 325 7.05 -5.74 -17.85
CA ILE A 325 8.19 -5.22 -17.10
C ILE A 325 8.35 -6.01 -15.79
N TYR A 326 7.28 -6.15 -15.01
CA TYR A 326 7.30 -6.92 -13.76
C TYR A 326 7.82 -8.34 -13.99
N ASN A 327 7.26 -9.06 -14.95
CA ASN A 327 7.65 -10.43 -15.26
C ASN A 327 9.13 -10.51 -15.73
N SER A 328 9.61 -9.52 -16.50
CA SER A 328 10.98 -9.44 -16.93
C SER A 328 11.96 -9.26 -15.77
N VAL A 329 11.55 -8.50 -14.74
CA VAL A 329 12.36 -8.28 -13.53
C VAL A 329 12.26 -9.49 -12.58
N ALA A 330 11.06 -10.03 -12.37
CA ALA A 330 10.82 -11.17 -11.49
C ALA A 330 11.53 -12.45 -11.96
N ALA A 331 11.73 -12.60 -13.28
CA ALA A 331 12.46 -13.72 -13.89
C ALA A 331 13.98 -13.66 -13.65
N LEU A 332 14.52 -12.51 -13.26
CA LEU A 332 15.95 -12.35 -13.01
C LEU A 332 16.38 -13.15 -11.77
N LYS A 333 17.51 -13.83 -11.92
CA LYS A 333 18.17 -14.55 -10.83
C LYS A 333 19.23 -13.65 -10.15
N PRO A 334 19.65 -13.96 -8.92
CA PRO A 334 20.80 -13.29 -8.32
C PRO A 334 22.01 -13.32 -9.26
N GLY A 335 22.58 -12.14 -9.54
CA GLY A 335 23.67 -11.95 -10.49
C GLY A 335 23.25 -11.59 -11.91
N ASP A 336 21.99 -11.76 -12.29
CA ASP A 336 21.50 -11.33 -13.60
C ASP A 336 21.46 -9.80 -13.69
N PRO A 337 21.76 -9.20 -14.86
CA PRO A 337 21.71 -7.77 -15.05
C PRO A 337 20.26 -7.27 -15.19
N LEU A 338 19.92 -6.25 -14.43
CA LEU A 338 18.76 -5.40 -14.67
C LEU A 338 19.22 -4.17 -15.43
N VAL A 339 18.63 -3.92 -16.60
CA VAL A 339 18.99 -2.80 -17.49
C VAL A 339 17.84 -1.81 -17.55
N VAL A 340 18.13 -0.54 -17.23
CA VAL A 340 17.17 0.58 -17.33
C VAL A 340 17.74 1.61 -18.29
N THR A 341 16.95 1.99 -19.30
CA THR A 341 17.33 3.07 -20.22
C THR A 341 16.71 4.36 -19.73
N VAL A 342 17.52 5.37 -19.55
CA VAL A 342 17.10 6.70 -19.10
C VAL A 342 17.51 7.78 -20.10
N PHE A 343 16.75 8.89 -20.06
CA PHE A 343 17.13 10.14 -20.71
C PHE A 343 17.59 11.10 -19.62
N ARG A 344 18.88 11.48 -19.66
CA ARG A 344 19.58 12.35 -18.69
C ARG A 344 20.33 13.41 -19.44
N GLU A 345 20.08 14.68 -19.16
CA GLU A 345 20.80 15.83 -19.75
C GLU A 345 20.91 15.77 -21.29
N GLY A 346 19.82 15.44 -21.95
CA GLY A 346 19.75 15.36 -23.41
C GLY A 346 20.37 14.08 -24.03
N LYS A 347 20.79 13.12 -23.22
CA LYS A 347 21.45 11.88 -23.68
C LYS A 347 20.66 10.65 -23.24
N VAL A 348 20.63 9.64 -24.10
CA VAL A 348 20.12 8.31 -23.77
C VAL A 348 21.22 7.47 -23.14
N LEU A 349 21.04 7.02 -21.91
CA LEU A 349 22.00 6.22 -21.15
C LEU A 349 21.38 4.88 -20.77
N LYS A 350 22.20 3.82 -20.75
CA LYS A 350 21.84 2.53 -20.18
C LYS A 350 22.49 2.37 -18.82
N LEU A 351 21.67 2.27 -17.79
CA LEU A 351 22.09 2.00 -16.43
C LEU A 351 21.90 0.51 -16.15
N THR A 352 22.84 -0.10 -15.44
CA THR A 352 22.81 -1.54 -15.17
C THR A 352 23.17 -1.79 -13.71
N THR A 353 22.41 -2.63 -13.05
CA THR A 353 22.75 -3.21 -11.75
C THR A 353 22.52 -4.73 -11.79
N THR A 354 23.00 -5.43 -10.79
CA THR A 354 22.72 -6.87 -10.64
C THR A 354 21.72 -7.07 -9.52
N ILE A 355 20.78 -8.01 -9.72
CA ILE A 355 19.85 -8.39 -8.65
C ILE A 355 20.66 -9.05 -7.53
N LEU A 356 20.61 -8.45 -6.34
CA LEU A 356 21.18 -9.03 -5.13
C LEU A 356 20.27 -10.14 -4.58
N LYS A 357 20.84 -11.02 -3.74
CA LYS A 357 20.11 -12.15 -3.13
C LYS A 357 18.96 -11.69 -2.22
#